data_74c7bc4041f35b161eba68165eeb22cf
#
_entry.id   74c7bc4041f35b161eba68165eeb22cf
#
_cell.length_a   1.000
_cell.length_b   1.000
_cell.length_c   1.000
_cell.angle_alpha   90.00
_cell.angle_beta   90.00
_cell.angle_gamma   90.00
#
_symmetry.space_group_name_H-M   'P 1'
#
loop_
_entity.id
_entity.type
_entity.pdbx_description
1 polymer ?
#
loop_
_entity_poly.entity_id
_entity_poly.type
_entity_poly.pdbx_seq_one_letter_code
_entity_poly.pdbx_strand_id
1 'polypeptide(L)'
;DKTDEYKNRVAAGETDPKPKMPWFPLGSSSDSQALMSIVNQYPYQCKILTSWMVNTIQATPGAMRDEVIERLCDPEILPLHIACDVFVGEHAQYADYIVPDVTPYESYGLPTPGTTWVGYGTTVRWPVKTPESVQLEDGRYASWEAFLCDVAEAIDLPGFGEGAIKDTAGNAWPLHDAGDFYLKAIANLAYANDPVADISDEEAHLQGLDALPEDMKACVTDEEWPKVLNVLSRGGRYWPIEYVREPDGIHCMGYEKDHQTFIYSEKRATYKNCYSGEGTWPVLHYTRERLSDMSYTEDMFSREEYPFLNSEHKPRFRTVSMLSNSPIMRGICDHNYIEMNREDAAELGIKDGDRVRCITPMGDVSEGEAMVRAGQAKGAFAIAFGYEHINYGAQDIEIDGKLTPGNPAIAAGVRTHQMLDPLVSKDGVLSIYSENEAASPGRVGGMWKIEKA
;
A
#
# COMPACT_ATOMS: atom_id res chain seq x y z
N ASP A 1 -24.63 3.50 -1.31
CA ASP A 1 -25.49 2.52 -1.98
C ASP A 1 -25.26 1.15 -1.40
N LYS A 2 -26.33 0.33 -1.41
CA LYS A 2 -26.26 -1.03 -0.89
C LYS A 2 -25.96 -2.01 -2.02
N THR A 3 -25.13 -3.01 -1.74
CA THR A 3 -24.82 -4.07 -2.71
C THR A 3 -26.06 -4.88 -3.09
N ASP A 4 -26.02 -5.58 -4.21
CA ASP A 4 -27.13 -6.47 -4.60
C ASP A 4 -27.27 -7.64 -3.64
N GLU A 5 -26.17 -8.14 -3.08
CA GLU A 5 -26.22 -9.14 -2.01
C GLU A 5 -27.01 -8.63 -0.79
N TYR A 6 -26.73 -7.40 -0.32
CA TYR A 6 -27.51 -6.79 0.75
C TYR A 6 -29.00 -6.71 0.39
N LYS A 7 -29.32 -6.21 -0.82
CA LYS A 7 -30.71 -6.09 -1.30
C LYS A 7 -31.40 -7.45 -1.37
N ASN A 8 -30.71 -8.48 -1.89
CA ASN A 8 -31.21 -9.84 -1.99
C ASN A 8 -31.50 -10.45 -0.61
N ARG A 9 -30.61 -10.25 0.35
CA ARG A 9 -30.78 -10.74 1.72
C ARG A 9 -31.93 -10.03 2.44
N VAL A 10 -32.10 -8.72 2.23
CA VAL A 10 -33.27 -7.97 2.73
C VAL A 10 -34.55 -8.49 2.08
N ALA A 11 -34.57 -8.72 0.76
CA ALA A 11 -35.71 -9.30 0.05
C ALA A 11 -36.03 -10.71 0.52
N ALA A 12 -35.05 -11.48 0.97
CA ALA A 12 -35.23 -12.78 1.60
C ALA A 12 -35.71 -12.72 3.06
N GLY A 13 -35.90 -11.51 3.61
CA GLY A 13 -36.46 -11.30 4.96
C GLY A 13 -35.44 -11.07 6.05
N GLU A 14 -34.16 -10.88 5.73
CA GLU A 14 -33.18 -10.52 6.73
C GLU A 14 -33.34 -9.05 7.13
N THR A 15 -33.32 -8.80 8.45
CA THR A 15 -33.33 -7.44 8.99
C THR A 15 -31.88 -6.96 9.19
N ASP A 16 -31.46 -5.94 8.42
CA ASP A 16 -30.14 -5.35 8.48
C ASP A 16 -29.00 -6.38 8.32
N PRO A 17 -28.88 -7.00 7.12
CA PRO A 17 -27.84 -7.99 6.85
C PRO A 17 -26.44 -7.49 7.19
N LYS A 18 -25.69 -8.25 7.98
CA LYS A 18 -24.32 -7.95 8.36
C LYS A 18 -23.34 -8.70 7.44
N PRO A 19 -22.14 -8.16 7.21
CA PRO A 19 -21.10 -8.88 6.49
C PRO A 19 -20.66 -10.12 7.29
N LYS A 20 -20.27 -11.16 6.58
CA LYS A 20 -19.76 -12.41 7.19
C LYS A 20 -18.32 -12.28 7.65
N MET A 21 -17.55 -11.48 6.92
CA MET A 21 -16.15 -11.19 7.27
C MET A 21 -16.08 -10.12 8.34
N PRO A 22 -14.99 -10.08 9.12
CA PRO A 22 -14.74 -8.99 10.05
C PRO A 22 -14.85 -7.63 9.36
N TRP A 23 -15.72 -6.79 9.89
CA TRP A 23 -15.91 -5.42 9.43
C TRP A 23 -15.64 -4.47 10.58
N PHE A 24 -14.70 -3.58 10.38
CA PHE A 24 -14.17 -2.74 11.44
C PHE A 24 -14.82 -1.37 11.44
N PRO A 25 -15.30 -0.88 12.58
CA PRO A 25 -16.09 0.34 12.63
C PRO A 25 -15.29 1.62 12.35
N LEU A 26 -13.98 1.60 12.52
CA LEU A 26 -13.11 2.76 12.39
C LEU A 26 -12.12 2.68 11.24
N GLY A 27 -11.94 1.51 10.65
CA GLY A 27 -11.05 1.30 9.54
C GLY A 27 -11.79 1.24 8.20
N SER A 28 -11.08 1.52 7.14
CA SER A 28 -11.42 1.03 5.81
C SER A 28 -10.90 -0.40 5.68
N SER A 29 -11.48 -1.20 4.79
CA SER A 29 -10.92 -2.52 4.49
C SER A 29 -9.46 -2.40 4.11
N SER A 30 -8.60 -3.24 4.67
CA SER A 30 -7.22 -3.34 4.24
C SER A 30 -7.14 -4.10 2.92
N ASP A 31 -6.08 -3.88 2.14
CA ASP A 31 -5.86 -4.57 0.86
C ASP A 31 -5.89 -6.09 1.02
N SER A 32 -5.34 -6.60 2.12
CA SER A 32 -5.37 -8.03 2.43
C SER A 32 -6.78 -8.55 2.67
N GLN A 33 -7.65 -7.78 3.30
CA GLN A 33 -9.06 -8.15 3.47
C GLN A 33 -9.83 -8.07 2.16
N ALA A 34 -9.50 -7.14 1.27
CA ALA A 34 -10.08 -7.08 -0.07
C ALA A 34 -9.76 -8.36 -0.86
N LEU A 35 -8.50 -8.83 -0.81
CA LEU A 35 -8.11 -10.08 -1.43
C LEU A 35 -8.89 -11.27 -0.85
N MET A 36 -9.03 -11.33 0.50
CA MET A 36 -9.84 -12.38 1.13
C MET A 36 -11.30 -12.34 0.68
N SER A 37 -11.88 -11.15 0.51
CA SER A 37 -13.25 -10.99 -0.02
C SER A 37 -13.37 -11.53 -1.44
N ILE A 38 -12.39 -11.29 -2.28
CA ILE A 38 -12.37 -11.77 -3.67
C ILE A 38 -12.32 -13.30 -3.70
N VAL A 39 -11.35 -13.90 -3.02
CA VAL A 39 -11.18 -15.37 -3.04
C VAL A 39 -12.30 -16.14 -2.33
N ASN A 40 -13.02 -15.50 -1.43
CA ASN A 40 -14.24 -16.07 -0.81
C ASN A 40 -15.53 -15.71 -1.56
N GLN A 41 -15.44 -14.98 -2.66
CA GLN A 41 -16.61 -14.48 -3.41
C GLN A 41 -17.64 -13.76 -2.51
N TYR A 42 -17.13 -12.98 -1.56
CA TYR A 42 -17.98 -12.32 -0.58
C TYR A 42 -17.76 -10.79 -0.55
N PRO A 43 -18.82 -9.99 -0.51
CA PRO A 43 -20.27 -10.35 -0.49
C PRO A 43 -20.85 -10.73 -1.86
N TYR A 44 -20.06 -10.66 -2.90
CA TYR A 44 -20.41 -11.05 -4.28
C TYR A 44 -19.14 -11.45 -5.04
N GLN A 45 -19.30 -12.10 -6.17
CA GLN A 45 -18.19 -12.43 -7.04
C GLN A 45 -17.56 -11.15 -7.62
N CYS A 46 -16.27 -11.00 -7.45
CA CYS A 46 -15.47 -10.02 -8.19
C CYS A 46 -15.27 -10.55 -9.61
N LYS A 47 -15.71 -9.80 -10.62
CA LYS A 47 -15.58 -10.21 -12.02
C LYS A 47 -14.29 -9.73 -12.66
N ILE A 48 -13.81 -8.57 -12.24
CA ILE A 48 -12.56 -7.97 -12.72
C ILE A 48 -11.83 -7.40 -11.51
N LEU A 49 -10.60 -7.86 -11.31
CA LEU A 49 -9.65 -7.25 -10.40
C LEU A 49 -8.63 -6.45 -11.21
N THR A 50 -8.55 -5.16 -10.96
CA THR A 50 -7.44 -4.34 -11.41
C THR A 50 -6.58 -3.99 -10.22
N SER A 51 -5.32 -4.32 -10.24
CA SER A 51 -4.36 -4.05 -9.17
C SER A 51 -3.25 -3.11 -9.67
N TRP A 52 -2.95 -2.08 -8.88
CA TRP A 52 -1.92 -1.11 -9.20
C TRP A 52 -0.92 -1.01 -8.05
N MET A 53 0.36 -1.29 -8.33
CA MET A 53 1.47 -1.23 -7.38
C MET A 53 1.19 -1.96 -6.05
N VAL A 54 0.51 -3.10 -6.14
CA VAL A 54 0.02 -3.89 -5.00
C VAL A 54 0.74 -5.24 -4.95
N ASN A 55 1.13 -5.67 -3.76
CA ASN A 55 1.75 -6.98 -3.55
C ASN A 55 1.13 -7.73 -2.36
N THR A 56 -0.19 -7.94 -2.40
CA THR A 56 -0.95 -8.57 -1.32
C THR A 56 -0.62 -10.05 -1.12
N ILE A 57 -0.19 -10.76 -2.16
CA ILE A 57 0.26 -12.16 -2.03
C ILE A 57 1.52 -12.25 -1.14
N GLN A 58 2.46 -11.31 -1.28
CA GLN A 58 3.61 -11.23 -0.39
C GLN A 58 3.18 -10.98 1.06
N ALA A 59 2.11 -10.21 1.27
CA ALA A 59 1.58 -9.87 2.58
C ALA A 59 0.58 -10.91 3.15
N THR A 60 0.24 -11.95 2.39
CA THR A 60 -0.67 -13.01 2.84
C THR A 60 0.03 -13.95 3.82
N PRO A 61 -0.63 -14.39 4.91
CA PRO A 61 -0.10 -15.39 5.83
C PRO A 61 0.36 -16.65 5.11
N GLY A 62 1.47 -17.23 5.55
CA GLY A 62 2.08 -18.42 4.91
C GLY A 62 1.13 -19.60 4.87
N ALA A 63 0.43 -19.88 5.98
CA ALA A 63 -0.49 -21.00 6.12
C ALA A 63 -1.66 -21.01 5.12
N MET A 64 -2.02 -19.86 4.56
CA MET A 64 -3.16 -19.76 3.64
C MET A 64 -2.77 -19.28 2.23
N ARG A 65 -1.51 -18.98 2.00
CA ARG A 65 -1.07 -18.34 0.77
C ARG A 65 -1.32 -19.20 -0.47
N ASP A 66 -1.01 -20.48 -0.40
CA ASP A 66 -1.16 -21.37 -1.55
C ASP A 66 -2.64 -21.53 -1.93
N GLU A 67 -3.54 -21.65 -0.94
CA GLU A 67 -4.98 -21.66 -1.17
C GLU A 67 -5.49 -20.34 -1.77
N VAL A 68 -4.96 -19.21 -1.32
CA VAL A 68 -5.30 -17.89 -1.86
C VAL A 68 -4.86 -17.76 -3.32
N ILE A 69 -3.64 -18.23 -3.65
CA ILE A 69 -3.13 -18.24 -5.02
C ILE A 69 -3.99 -19.14 -5.92
N GLU A 70 -4.28 -20.35 -5.47
CA GLU A 70 -5.13 -21.29 -6.23
C GLU A 70 -6.48 -20.66 -6.55
N ARG A 71 -7.15 -20.07 -5.56
CA ARG A 71 -8.43 -19.40 -5.75
C ARG A 71 -8.34 -18.13 -6.60
N LEU A 72 -7.27 -17.38 -6.49
CA LEU A 72 -7.05 -16.16 -7.29
C LEU A 72 -6.88 -16.49 -8.79
N CYS A 73 -6.29 -17.64 -9.08
CA CYS A 73 -6.08 -18.15 -10.44
C CYS A 73 -7.26 -18.94 -10.99
N ASP A 74 -8.32 -19.18 -10.21
CA ASP A 74 -9.52 -19.89 -10.66
C ASP A 74 -10.48 -18.91 -11.37
N PRO A 75 -10.72 -19.07 -12.69
CA PRO A 75 -11.61 -18.18 -13.45
C PRO A 75 -13.08 -18.28 -13.02
N GLU A 76 -13.49 -19.34 -12.32
CA GLU A 76 -14.82 -19.42 -11.73
C GLU A 76 -14.96 -18.53 -10.48
N ILE A 77 -13.84 -18.19 -9.85
CA ILE A 77 -13.77 -17.28 -8.70
C ILE A 77 -13.50 -15.86 -9.16
N LEU A 78 -12.43 -15.66 -9.93
CA LEU A 78 -12.01 -14.37 -10.48
C LEU A 78 -11.81 -14.49 -12.01
N PRO A 79 -12.80 -14.11 -12.82
CA PRO A 79 -12.75 -14.26 -14.27
C PRO A 79 -11.66 -13.45 -14.98
N LEU A 80 -11.22 -12.33 -14.39
CA LEU A 80 -10.20 -11.47 -15.00
C LEU A 80 -9.37 -10.75 -13.94
N HIS A 81 -8.06 -10.91 -14.00
CA HIS A 81 -7.10 -10.17 -13.19
C HIS A 81 -6.13 -9.38 -14.07
N ILE A 82 -6.11 -8.07 -13.92
CA ILE A 82 -5.19 -7.15 -14.61
C ILE A 82 -4.29 -6.51 -13.55
N ALA A 83 -2.99 -6.64 -13.69
CA ALA A 83 -2.02 -5.99 -12.82
C ALA A 83 -1.26 -4.90 -13.57
N CYS A 84 -1.10 -3.73 -12.96
CA CYS A 84 -0.25 -2.66 -13.46
C CYS A 84 0.85 -2.38 -12.43
N ASP A 85 2.10 -2.56 -12.82
CA ASP A 85 3.23 -2.37 -11.92
C ASP A 85 4.51 -2.08 -12.72
N VAL A 86 5.50 -1.51 -12.04
CA VAL A 86 6.86 -1.30 -12.58
C VAL A 86 7.72 -2.56 -12.51
N PHE A 87 7.33 -3.54 -11.70
CA PHE A 87 7.97 -4.84 -11.55
C PHE A 87 6.95 -5.95 -11.45
N VAL A 88 7.29 -7.12 -11.96
CA VAL A 88 6.48 -8.32 -11.76
C VAL A 88 6.80 -8.90 -10.38
N GLY A 89 5.97 -8.57 -9.41
CA GLY A 89 6.05 -9.06 -8.04
C GLY A 89 5.23 -10.33 -7.81
N GLU A 90 5.13 -10.73 -6.54
CA GLU A 90 4.41 -11.94 -6.12
C GLU A 90 2.91 -11.91 -6.43
N HIS A 91 2.34 -10.71 -6.57
CA HIS A 91 0.92 -10.55 -6.92
C HIS A 91 0.72 -10.48 -8.43
N ALA A 92 1.49 -9.64 -9.11
CA ALA A 92 1.35 -9.39 -10.54
C ALA A 92 1.61 -10.64 -11.40
N GLN A 93 2.48 -11.56 -10.96
CA GLN A 93 2.77 -12.78 -11.71
C GLN A 93 1.57 -13.71 -11.93
N TYR A 94 0.50 -13.54 -11.15
CA TYR A 94 -0.73 -14.33 -11.25
C TYR A 94 -1.85 -13.61 -12.01
N ALA A 95 -1.55 -12.45 -12.60
CA ALA A 95 -2.51 -11.72 -13.43
C ALA A 95 -2.62 -12.32 -14.82
N ASP A 96 -3.82 -12.24 -15.42
CA ASP A 96 -4.04 -12.61 -16.82
C ASP A 96 -3.36 -11.62 -17.77
N TYR A 97 -3.32 -10.33 -17.38
CA TYR A 97 -2.64 -9.27 -18.12
C TYR A 97 -1.78 -8.43 -17.20
N ILE A 98 -0.59 -8.09 -17.66
CA ILE A 98 0.33 -7.18 -16.96
C ILE A 98 0.51 -5.93 -17.82
N VAL A 99 0.10 -4.79 -17.27
CA VAL A 99 0.29 -3.48 -17.88
C VAL A 99 1.58 -2.89 -17.31
N PRO A 100 2.59 -2.59 -18.15
CA PRO A 100 3.80 -1.92 -17.70
C PRO A 100 3.47 -0.52 -17.17
N ASP A 101 4.06 -0.15 -16.04
CA ASP A 101 3.89 1.18 -15.46
C ASP A 101 5.19 1.98 -15.48
N VAL A 102 5.09 3.25 -15.14
CA VAL A 102 6.18 4.22 -15.08
C VAL A 102 6.59 4.51 -13.64
N THR A 103 7.87 4.81 -13.45
CA THR A 103 8.37 5.19 -12.12
C THR A 103 8.03 6.65 -11.79
N PRO A 104 8.16 7.07 -10.51
CA PRO A 104 7.98 8.47 -10.12
C PRO A 104 8.87 9.48 -10.87
N TYR A 105 10.02 9.06 -11.41
CA TYR A 105 10.90 9.93 -12.20
C TYR A 105 10.45 10.11 -13.65
N GLU A 106 9.52 9.28 -14.08
CA GLU A 106 9.03 9.20 -15.46
C GLU A 106 7.58 9.71 -15.60
N SER A 107 6.96 10.18 -14.50
CA SER A 107 5.54 10.50 -14.47
C SER A 107 5.22 11.81 -13.78
N TYR A 108 4.09 12.40 -14.18
CA TYR A 108 3.47 13.49 -13.44
C TYR A 108 2.84 13.01 -12.14
N GLY A 109 2.57 13.94 -11.23
CA GLY A 109 1.81 13.65 -10.04
C GLY A 109 1.61 14.89 -9.15
N LEU A 110 0.62 14.79 -8.30
CA LEU A 110 0.35 15.75 -7.22
C LEU A 110 0.49 15.02 -5.87
N PRO A 111 1.71 14.61 -5.49
CA PRO A 111 1.90 13.88 -4.26
C PRO A 111 1.56 14.77 -3.07
N THR A 112 0.73 14.25 -2.18
CA THR A 112 0.45 14.92 -0.91
C THR A 112 1.68 14.82 -0.03
N PRO A 113 2.23 15.93 0.49
CA PRO A 113 3.38 15.86 1.39
C PRO A 113 2.97 15.18 2.68
N GLY A 114 3.40 13.95 2.85
CA GLY A 114 3.23 13.15 4.04
C GLY A 114 1.80 13.07 4.57
N THR A 115 1.65 12.41 5.68
CA THR A 115 0.37 12.38 6.37
C THR A 115 0.02 13.76 6.93
N THR A 116 -0.66 14.58 6.16
CA THR A 116 -1.73 15.49 6.56
C THR A 116 -1.47 16.60 7.58
N TRP A 117 -0.43 16.54 8.37
CA TRP A 117 -0.23 17.50 9.46
C TRP A 117 0.40 18.82 9.02
N VAL A 118 0.87 18.90 7.79
CA VAL A 118 1.52 20.06 7.17
C VAL A 118 0.87 20.45 5.83
N GLY A 119 -0.43 20.33 5.75
CA GLY A 119 -1.22 20.46 4.53
C GLY A 119 -1.36 21.87 3.93
N TYR A 120 -0.41 22.76 4.14
CA TYR A 120 -0.45 24.11 3.57
C TYR A 120 0.37 24.24 2.29
N GLY A 121 0.37 23.21 1.51
CA GLY A 121 0.99 23.20 0.20
C GLY A 121 0.61 21.97 -0.58
N THR A 122 0.71 22.05 -1.89
CA THR A 122 0.59 20.92 -2.79
C THR A 122 1.88 20.77 -3.54
N THR A 123 2.55 19.63 -3.36
CA THR A 123 3.74 19.30 -4.14
C THR A 123 3.35 18.87 -5.54
N VAL A 124 4.23 19.09 -6.48
CA VAL A 124 4.07 18.61 -7.85
C VAL A 124 5.29 17.78 -8.25
N ARG A 125 5.04 16.79 -9.07
CA ARG A 125 6.05 15.98 -9.72
C ARG A 125 5.82 16.04 -11.22
N TRP A 126 6.89 16.12 -11.97
CA TRP A 126 6.88 16.03 -13.42
C TRP A 126 7.99 15.09 -13.89
N PRO A 127 7.84 14.48 -15.09
CA PRO A 127 8.85 13.55 -15.58
C PRO A 127 10.17 14.26 -15.84
N VAL A 128 11.25 13.76 -15.22
CA VAL A 128 12.63 14.22 -15.43
C VAL A 128 13.43 13.25 -16.26
N LYS A 129 12.82 12.14 -16.63
CA LYS A 129 13.36 11.08 -17.47
C LYS A 129 12.28 10.59 -18.42
N THR A 130 12.66 10.31 -19.65
CA THR A 130 11.77 9.61 -20.61
C THR A 130 11.41 8.24 -20.05
N PRO A 131 10.12 7.85 -20.08
CA PRO A 131 9.70 6.52 -19.65
C PRO A 131 10.46 5.39 -20.36
N GLU A 132 10.77 4.36 -19.59
CA GLU A 132 11.35 3.11 -20.11
C GLU A 132 10.29 2.00 -20.27
N SER A 133 9.02 2.32 -19.98
CA SER A 133 7.91 1.41 -20.26
C SER A 133 7.67 1.24 -21.76
N VAL A 134 6.71 0.41 -22.13
CA VAL A 134 6.38 0.15 -23.54
C VAL A 134 5.80 1.41 -24.19
N GLN A 135 6.36 1.82 -25.33
CA GLN A 135 5.77 2.88 -26.14
C GLN A 135 4.60 2.33 -26.95
N LEU A 136 3.46 2.99 -26.86
CA LEU A 136 2.24 2.66 -27.58
C LEU A 136 2.33 3.15 -29.04
N GLU A 137 1.43 2.66 -29.90
CA GLU A 137 1.42 3.00 -31.34
C GLU A 137 1.19 4.50 -31.61
N ASP A 138 0.49 5.19 -30.71
CA ASP A 138 0.22 6.64 -30.78
C ASP A 138 1.36 7.50 -30.21
N GLY A 139 2.43 6.89 -29.72
CA GLY A 139 3.61 7.56 -29.19
C GLY A 139 3.58 7.79 -27.67
N ARG A 140 2.43 7.62 -27.01
CA ARG A 140 2.36 7.62 -25.54
C ARG A 140 3.14 6.43 -24.97
N TYR A 141 3.41 6.48 -23.67
CA TYR A 141 4.00 5.35 -22.94
C TYR A 141 2.95 4.63 -22.10
N ALA A 142 3.03 3.32 -22.07
CA ALA A 142 2.18 2.52 -21.19
C ALA A 142 2.37 2.95 -19.74
N SER A 143 1.25 3.20 -19.06
CA SER A 143 1.15 3.60 -17.66
C SER A 143 -0.23 3.23 -17.12
N TRP A 144 -0.39 3.30 -15.82
CA TRP A 144 -1.70 3.10 -15.20
C TRP A 144 -2.75 4.10 -15.73
N GLU A 145 -2.38 5.37 -15.81
CA GLU A 145 -3.28 6.43 -16.27
C GLU A 145 -3.64 6.28 -17.74
N ALA A 146 -2.67 5.98 -18.62
CA ALA A 146 -2.94 5.73 -20.03
C ALA A 146 -3.90 4.54 -20.22
N PHE A 147 -3.63 3.44 -19.51
CA PHE A 147 -4.52 2.27 -19.54
C PHE A 147 -5.95 2.61 -19.08
N LEU A 148 -6.10 3.37 -18.00
CA LEU A 148 -7.44 3.75 -17.52
C LEU A 148 -8.16 4.67 -18.50
N CYS A 149 -7.46 5.62 -19.13
CA CYS A 149 -8.05 6.50 -20.15
C CYS A 149 -8.49 5.69 -21.37
N ASP A 150 -7.65 4.79 -21.87
CA ASP A 150 -7.97 3.95 -23.02
C ASP A 150 -9.18 3.02 -22.75
N VAL A 151 -9.25 2.42 -21.57
CA VAL A 151 -10.41 1.61 -21.17
C VAL A 151 -11.67 2.47 -21.08
N ALA A 152 -11.56 3.66 -20.48
CA ALA A 152 -12.70 4.58 -20.33
C ALA A 152 -13.22 5.04 -21.69
N GLU A 153 -12.34 5.38 -22.63
CA GLU A 153 -12.71 5.75 -23.99
C GLU A 153 -13.31 4.56 -24.76
N ALA A 154 -12.74 3.37 -24.63
CA ALA A 154 -13.25 2.16 -25.29
C ALA A 154 -14.66 1.76 -24.87
N ILE A 155 -15.11 2.16 -23.67
CA ILE A 155 -16.47 1.91 -23.17
C ILE A 155 -17.37 3.16 -23.23
N ASP A 156 -16.95 4.22 -23.94
CA ASP A 156 -17.66 5.48 -24.06
C ASP A 156 -18.00 6.12 -22.69
N LEU A 157 -17.07 6.03 -21.72
CA LEU A 157 -17.29 6.63 -20.40
C LEU A 157 -17.24 8.16 -20.48
N PRO A 158 -18.29 8.89 -20.07
CA PRO A 158 -18.27 10.36 -20.11
C PRO A 158 -17.14 10.95 -19.27
N GLY A 159 -16.45 11.97 -19.85
CA GLY A 159 -15.37 12.69 -19.16
C GLY A 159 -13.95 12.18 -19.51
N PHE A 160 -13.83 11.40 -20.56
CA PHE A 160 -12.55 10.97 -21.14
C PHE A 160 -12.50 11.31 -22.63
N GLY A 161 -11.33 11.22 -23.23
CA GLY A 161 -11.09 11.50 -24.64
C GLY A 161 -11.10 12.98 -24.97
N GLU A 162 -11.42 13.29 -26.21
CA GLU A 162 -11.45 14.67 -26.73
C GLU A 162 -12.50 15.54 -26.02
N GLY A 163 -12.06 16.72 -25.56
CA GLY A 163 -12.94 17.68 -24.91
C GLY A 163 -13.45 17.30 -23.53
N ALA A 164 -12.81 16.35 -22.89
CA ALA A 164 -13.20 15.81 -21.59
C ALA A 164 -13.04 16.81 -20.44
N ILE A 165 -11.96 17.60 -20.46
CA ILE A 165 -11.66 18.61 -19.44
C ILE A 165 -12.18 19.97 -19.91
N LYS A 166 -12.93 20.65 -19.05
CA LYS A 166 -13.41 22.00 -19.33
C LYS A 166 -12.80 22.99 -18.36
N ASP A 167 -12.20 24.04 -18.88
CA ASP A 167 -11.73 25.16 -18.07
C ASP A 167 -12.87 26.12 -17.68
N THR A 168 -12.57 27.12 -16.85
CA THR A 168 -13.53 28.14 -16.40
C THR A 168 -13.99 29.05 -17.51
N ALA A 169 -13.26 29.17 -18.62
CA ALA A 169 -13.63 29.94 -19.80
C ALA A 169 -14.53 29.13 -20.76
N GLY A 170 -14.70 27.82 -20.52
CA GLY A 170 -15.51 26.93 -21.35
C GLY A 170 -14.72 26.26 -22.48
N ASN A 171 -13.41 26.46 -22.56
CA ASN A 171 -12.59 25.72 -23.52
C ASN A 171 -12.55 24.22 -23.15
N ALA A 172 -12.52 23.39 -24.17
CA ALA A 172 -12.48 21.95 -24.02
C ALA A 172 -11.05 21.42 -24.28
N TRP A 173 -10.57 20.56 -23.39
CA TRP A 173 -9.24 19.97 -23.40
C TRP A 173 -9.35 18.46 -23.43
N PRO A 174 -8.40 17.74 -24.03
CA PRO A 174 -8.42 16.29 -24.03
C PRO A 174 -8.10 15.70 -22.66
N LEU A 175 -8.45 14.43 -22.47
CA LEU A 175 -7.97 13.57 -21.38
C LEU A 175 -7.67 12.18 -21.94
N HIS A 176 -6.44 11.98 -22.38
CA HIS A 176 -5.93 10.72 -22.93
C HIS A 176 -4.85 10.10 -22.06
N ASP A 177 -4.19 10.90 -21.21
CA ASP A 177 -3.14 10.40 -20.31
C ASP A 177 -2.96 11.28 -19.07
N ALA A 178 -1.93 10.91 -18.27
CA ALA A 178 -1.57 11.62 -17.04
C ALA A 178 -1.17 13.09 -17.30
N GLY A 179 -0.49 13.38 -18.42
CA GLY A 179 -0.04 14.73 -18.76
C GLY A 179 -1.19 15.69 -18.89
N ASP A 180 -2.23 15.30 -19.61
CA ASP A 180 -3.45 16.09 -19.80
C ASP A 180 -4.10 16.48 -18.48
N PHE A 181 -4.23 15.52 -17.57
CA PHE A 181 -4.85 15.75 -16.26
C PHE A 181 -3.96 16.59 -15.34
N TYR A 182 -2.71 16.19 -15.18
CA TYR A 182 -1.85 16.80 -14.16
C TYR A 182 -1.40 18.22 -14.54
N LEU A 183 -1.15 18.52 -15.80
CA LEU A 183 -0.80 19.88 -16.22
C LEU A 183 -1.97 20.83 -15.99
N LYS A 184 -3.20 20.42 -16.29
CA LYS A 184 -4.39 21.24 -16.01
C LYS A 184 -4.65 21.39 -14.50
N ALA A 185 -4.40 20.34 -13.72
CA ALA A 185 -4.46 20.42 -12.27
C ALA A 185 -3.40 21.37 -11.69
N ILE A 186 -2.19 21.38 -12.26
CA ILE A 186 -1.13 22.34 -11.88
C ILE A 186 -1.53 23.77 -12.28
N ALA A 187 -2.14 23.98 -13.45
CA ALA A 187 -2.69 25.27 -13.82
C ALA A 187 -3.74 25.75 -12.81
N ASN A 188 -4.69 24.89 -12.44
CA ASN A 188 -5.66 25.22 -11.38
C ASN A 188 -4.97 25.57 -10.06
N LEU A 189 -3.92 24.82 -9.67
CA LEU A 189 -3.14 25.11 -8.49
C LEU A 189 -2.45 26.48 -8.57
N ALA A 190 -1.93 26.84 -9.75
CA ALA A 190 -1.28 28.13 -9.97
C ALA A 190 -2.23 29.34 -9.79
N TYR A 191 -3.52 29.14 -10.05
CA TYR A 191 -4.56 30.19 -9.90
C TYR A 191 -5.35 30.10 -8.60
N ALA A 192 -5.15 29.09 -7.76
CA ALA A 192 -5.90 28.94 -6.52
C ALA A 192 -5.65 30.13 -5.57
N ASN A 193 -6.72 30.81 -5.14
CA ASN A 193 -6.70 32.08 -4.40
C ASN A 193 -6.00 33.21 -5.18
N ASP A 194 -4.80 33.63 -4.76
CA ASP A 194 -4.01 34.62 -5.49
C ASP A 194 -3.15 33.92 -6.55
N PRO A 195 -3.27 34.25 -7.83
CA PRO A 195 -2.44 33.66 -8.87
C PRO A 195 -0.93 33.82 -8.59
N VAL A 196 -0.16 32.76 -8.85
CA VAL A 196 1.30 32.87 -8.76
C VAL A 196 1.84 33.82 -9.84
N ALA A 197 3.01 34.38 -9.61
CA ALA A 197 3.71 35.17 -10.63
C ALA A 197 4.13 34.29 -11.82
N ASP A 198 4.28 34.90 -12.98
CA ASP A 198 4.92 34.25 -14.11
C ASP A 198 6.39 33.99 -13.77
N ILE A 199 6.92 32.87 -14.23
CA ILE A 199 8.37 32.64 -14.17
C ILE A 199 9.07 33.54 -15.19
N SER A 200 10.28 34.02 -14.88
CA SER A 200 11.09 34.71 -15.87
C SER A 200 11.77 33.74 -16.83
N ASP A 201 12.04 34.21 -18.06
CA ASP A 201 12.77 33.41 -19.05
C ASP A 201 14.16 32.97 -18.53
N GLU A 202 14.85 33.86 -17.76
CA GLU A 202 16.13 33.54 -17.14
C GLU A 202 16.00 32.41 -16.12
N GLU A 203 15.01 32.46 -15.25
CA GLU A 203 14.77 31.40 -14.26
C GLU A 203 14.37 30.08 -14.92
N ALA A 204 13.51 30.13 -15.92
CA ALA A 204 13.11 28.94 -16.67
C ALA A 204 14.31 28.29 -17.37
N HIS A 205 15.18 29.10 -17.98
CA HIS A 205 16.38 28.61 -18.63
C HIS A 205 17.37 27.99 -17.64
N LEU A 206 17.64 28.65 -16.52
CA LEU A 206 18.53 28.14 -15.48
C LEU A 206 18.10 26.78 -14.92
N GLN A 207 16.81 26.49 -14.95
CA GLN A 207 16.25 25.21 -14.47
C GLN A 207 15.97 24.22 -15.61
N GLY A 208 16.29 24.56 -16.86
CA GLY A 208 16.04 23.72 -18.02
C GLY A 208 14.58 23.54 -18.41
N LEU A 209 13.68 24.40 -17.90
CA LEU A 209 12.25 24.32 -18.17
C LEU A 209 11.87 24.86 -19.55
N ASP A 210 12.72 25.63 -20.18
CA ASP A 210 12.60 26.11 -21.57
C ASP A 210 12.85 25.01 -22.60
N ALA A 211 13.49 23.91 -22.18
CA ALA A 211 13.76 22.74 -23.01
C ALA A 211 12.67 21.64 -22.90
N LEU A 212 11.59 21.90 -22.17
CA LEU A 212 10.48 20.97 -22.06
C LEU A 212 9.80 20.76 -23.42
N PRO A 213 9.36 19.52 -23.75
CA PRO A 213 8.65 19.25 -25.00
C PRO A 213 7.43 20.15 -25.19
N GLU A 214 7.16 20.57 -26.44
CA GLU A 214 6.01 21.45 -26.72
C GLU A 214 4.66 20.77 -26.49
N ASP A 215 4.59 19.46 -26.63
CA ASP A 215 3.40 18.65 -26.34
C ASP A 215 2.98 18.73 -24.87
N MET A 216 3.90 19.04 -23.95
CA MET A 216 3.57 19.33 -22.55
C MET A 216 2.64 20.53 -22.36
N LYS A 217 2.48 21.38 -23.37
CA LYS A 217 1.53 22.50 -23.35
C LYS A 217 0.13 22.12 -23.83
N ALA A 218 -0.09 20.90 -24.30
CA ALA A 218 -1.28 20.50 -25.04
C ALA A 218 -2.61 20.76 -24.32
N CYS A 219 -2.60 20.77 -22.98
CA CYS A 219 -3.81 20.99 -22.18
C CYS A 219 -3.79 22.29 -21.35
N VAL A 220 -2.91 23.25 -21.66
CA VAL A 220 -2.85 24.55 -20.98
C VAL A 220 -2.74 25.68 -22.01
N THR A 221 -3.22 26.87 -21.65
CA THR A 221 -3.14 28.05 -22.52
C THR A 221 -1.74 28.70 -22.44
N ASP A 222 -1.41 29.54 -23.41
CA ASP A 222 -0.18 30.35 -23.39
C ASP A 222 -0.11 31.27 -22.16
N GLU A 223 -1.25 31.74 -21.66
CA GLU A 223 -1.34 32.57 -20.45
C GLU A 223 -1.07 31.73 -19.18
N GLU A 224 -1.54 30.49 -19.14
CA GLU A 224 -1.36 29.58 -18.00
C GLU A 224 0.08 29.06 -17.93
N TRP A 225 0.74 28.85 -19.06
CA TRP A 225 2.01 28.17 -19.14
C TRP A 225 3.12 28.76 -18.28
N PRO A 226 3.40 30.08 -18.26
CA PRO A 226 4.42 30.67 -17.39
C PRO A 226 4.13 30.45 -15.91
N LYS A 227 2.87 30.34 -15.50
CA LYS A 227 2.45 30.07 -14.13
C LYS A 227 2.59 28.58 -13.78
N VAL A 228 2.29 27.70 -14.72
CA VAL A 228 2.56 26.26 -14.59
C VAL A 228 4.06 26.01 -14.36
N LEU A 229 4.89 26.63 -15.20
CA LEU A 229 6.34 26.57 -15.05
C LEU A 229 6.82 27.12 -13.71
N ASN A 230 6.19 28.17 -13.19
CA ASN A 230 6.49 28.71 -11.86
C ASN A 230 6.22 27.66 -10.76
N VAL A 231 5.11 26.93 -10.83
CA VAL A 231 4.78 25.87 -9.86
C VAL A 231 5.73 24.68 -10.01
N LEU A 232 6.03 24.27 -11.25
CA LEU A 232 7.00 23.19 -11.52
C LEU A 232 8.40 23.50 -11.00
N SER A 233 8.88 24.72 -11.22
CA SER A 233 10.20 25.18 -10.81
C SER A 233 10.40 25.12 -9.28
N ARG A 234 9.33 25.24 -8.53
CA ARG A 234 9.31 25.23 -7.06
C ARG A 234 8.95 23.87 -6.48
N GLY A 235 8.69 22.88 -7.31
CA GLY A 235 8.24 21.56 -6.89
C GLY A 235 6.88 21.58 -6.18
N GLY A 236 6.08 22.62 -6.44
CA GLY A 236 4.76 22.78 -5.85
C GLY A 236 4.34 24.20 -5.57
N ARG A 237 3.19 24.34 -4.94
CA ARG A 237 2.70 25.59 -4.41
C ARG A 237 2.53 25.49 -2.90
N TYR A 238 3.22 26.36 -2.19
CA TYR A 238 3.24 26.40 -0.74
C TYR A 238 2.68 27.72 -0.24
N TRP A 239 1.91 27.64 0.84
CA TRP A 239 1.38 28.80 1.49
C TRP A 239 2.48 29.58 2.20
N PRO A 240 2.41 30.92 2.19
CA PRO A 240 3.29 31.74 3.02
C PRO A 240 3.21 31.35 4.49
N ILE A 241 4.30 31.52 5.22
CA ILE A 241 4.39 31.11 6.63
C ILE A 241 3.34 31.82 7.51
N GLU A 242 2.88 32.99 7.10
CA GLU A 242 1.85 33.77 7.77
C GLU A 242 0.49 33.07 7.80
N TYR A 243 0.23 32.21 6.81
CA TYR A 243 -0.99 31.37 6.77
C TYR A 243 -0.86 30.10 7.63
N VAL A 244 0.37 29.73 7.97
CA VAL A 244 0.68 28.50 8.70
C VAL A 244 0.77 28.76 10.19
N ARG A 245 1.11 29.97 10.59
CA ARG A 245 1.26 30.36 11.99
C ARG A 245 0.05 31.12 12.49
N GLU A 246 -0.40 30.77 13.68
CA GLU A 246 -1.35 31.59 14.40
C GLU A 246 -0.75 32.96 14.75
N PRO A 247 -1.59 33.99 14.98
CA PRO A 247 -1.12 35.35 15.29
C PRO A 247 -0.18 35.44 16.52
N ASP A 248 -0.22 34.47 17.42
CA ASP A 248 0.66 34.40 18.58
C ASP A 248 2.10 33.97 18.22
N GLY A 249 2.33 33.49 17.00
CA GLY A 249 3.63 33.04 16.53
C GLY A 249 4.18 31.76 17.16
N ILE A 250 3.44 31.14 18.03
CA ILE A 250 3.80 29.93 18.79
C ILE A 250 3.20 28.70 18.15
N HIS A 251 1.87 28.76 17.91
CA HIS A 251 1.15 27.67 17.30
C HIS A 251 1.31 27.67 15.79
N CYS A 252 1.43 26.48 15.23
CA CYS A 252 1.49 26.29 13.79
C CYS A 252 0.18 25.65 13.33
N MET A 253 -0.33 26.15 12.19
CA MET A 253 -1.31 25.42 11.39
C MET A 253 -2.78 25.58 11.75
N GLY A 254 -3.21 26.56 12.57
CA GLY A 254 -4.62 26.85 12.80
C GLY A 254 -5.48 25.68 13.31
N TYR A 255 -4.86 24.60 13.73
CA TYR A 255 -5.56 23.37 14.12
C TYR A 255 -6.21 23.43 15.51
N GLU A 256 -5.87 24.39 16.32
CA GLU A 256 -6.36 24.46 17.68
C GLU A 256 -7.88 24.54 17.77
N LYS A 257 -8.52 25.15 16.80
CA LYS A 257 -9.97 25.30 16.77
C LYS A 257 -10.68 24.11 16.16
N ASP A 258 -10.03 23.45 15.20
CA ASP A 258 -10.69 22.48 14.35
C ASP A 258 -10.22 21.04 14.58
N HIS A 259 -9.08 20.84 15.22
CA HIS A 259 -8.45 19.54 15.38
C HIS A 259 -8.05 19.27 16.83
N GLN A 260 -9.05 19.11 17.67
CA GLN A 260 -8.81 18.63 19.02
C GLN A 260 -8.37 17.16 18.99
N THR A 261 -7.35 16.84 19.78
CA THR A 261 -7.00 15.44 20.00
C THR A 261 -8.03 14.81 20.93
N PHE A 262 -8.86 13.95 20.40
CA PHE A 262 -9.85 13.22 21.17
C PHE A 262 -9.18 11.99 21.80
N ILE A 263 -9.06 11.99 23.10
CA ILE A 263 -8.62 10.82 23.88
C ILE A 263 -9.79 9.95 24.34
N TYR A 264 -11.01 10.44 24.20
CA TYR A 264 -12.25 9.77 24.52
C TYR A 264 -13.30 10.05 23.45
N SER A 265 -14.03 9.04 23.01
CA SER A 265 -15.12 9.18 22.04
C SER A 265 -16.31 8.31 22.42
N GLU A 266 -17.38 8.94 22.84
CA GLU A 266 -18.65 8.28 23.15
C GLU A 266 -19.22 7.57 21.93
N LYS A 267 -19.02 8.14 20.75
CA LYS A 267 -19.48 7.54 19.49
C LYS A 267 -18.79 6.18 19.24
N ARG A 268 -17.50 6.07 19.52
CA ARG A 268 -16.79 4.78 19.43
C ARG A 268 -17.38 3.74 20.37
N ALA A 269 -17.75 4.12 21.59
CA ALA A 269 -18.34 3.20 22.56
C ALA A 269 -19.68 2.60 22.11
N THR A 270 -20.33 3.20 21.10
CA THR A 270 -21.58 2.67 20.53
C THR A 270 -21.37 1.65 19.42
N TYR A 271 -20.17 1.53 18.88
CA TYR A 271 -19.86 0.56 17.84
C TYR A 271 -19.74 -0.85 18.39
N LYS A 272 -20.04 -1.80 17.53
CA LYS A 272 -19.83 -3.21 17.80
C LYS A 272 -19.04 -3.82 16.64
N ASN A 273 -18.05 -4.61 16.98
CA ASN A 273 -17.39 -5.44 16.00
C ASN A 273 -18.38 -6.44 15.40
N CYS A 274 -18.47 -6.51 14.08
CA CYS A 274 -19.44 -7.39 13.41
C CYS A 274 -19.06 -8.87 13.51
N TYR A 275 -17.80 -9.18 13.79
CA TYR A 275 -17.30 -10.53 13.96
C TYR A 275 -17.58 -11.07 15.37
N SER A 276 -17.13 -10.36 16.41
CA SER A 276 -17.31 -10.77 17.82
C SER A 276 -18.64 -10.37 18.41
N GLY A 277 -19.28 -9.32 17.87
CA GLY A 277 -20.48 -8.69 18.46
C GLY A 277 -20.18 -7.83 19.69
N GLU A 278 -18.91 -7.68 20.07
CA GLU A 278 -18.49 -6.91 21.23
C GLU A 278 -18.39 -5.43 20.92
N GLY A 279 -18.53 -4.60 21.96
CA GLY A 279 -18.36 -3.16 21.86
C GLY A 279 -16.90 -2.77 21.64
N THR A 280 -16.70 -1.63 20.98
CA THR A 280 -15.37 -1.01 20.84
C THR A 280 -15.07 -0.11 22.04
N TRP A 281 -13.83 0.34 22.13
CA TRP A 281 -13.38 1.12 23.27
C TRP A 281 -13.50 2.62 23.01
N PRO A 282 -14.03 3.41 23.94
CA PRO A 282 -14.14 4.85 23.77
C PRO A 282 -12.82 5.61 23.95
N VAL A 283 -11.77 4.93 24.39
CA VAL A 283 -10.43 5.49 24.66
C VAL A 283 -9.36 4.66 24.00
N LEU A 284 -8.15 5.21 23.88
CA LEU A 284 -6.97 4.41 23.56
C LEU A 284 -6.83 3.32 24.61
N HIS A 285 -6.78 2.09 24.15
CA HIS A 285 -6.83 0.93 25.02
C HIS A 285 -5.78 -0.09 24.58
N TYR A 286 -5.12 -0.66 25.57
CA TYR A 286 -4.26 -1.80 25.41
C TYR A 286 -4.66 -2.88 26.41
N THR A 287 -5.15 -3.99 25.92
CA THR A 287 -5.27 -5.21 26.70
C THR A 287 -4.66 -6.36 25.96
N ARG A 288 -3.96 -7.18 26.68
CA ARG A 288 -3.41 -8.43 26.18
C ARG A 288 -4.51 -9.43 25.84
N GLU A 289 -5.58 -9.40 26.60
CA GLU A 289 -6.72 -10.31 26.46
C GLU A 289 -7.47 -10.11 25.13
N ARG A 290 -7.52 -8.89 24.60
CA ARG A 290 -8.23 -8.64 23.33
C ARG A 290 -7.47 -9.00 22.07
N LEU A 291 -6.17 -9.11 22.12
CA LEU A 291 -5.42 -9.70 21.03
C LEU A 291 -5.80 -11.18 20.82
N SER A 292 -6.38 -11.80 21.83
CA SER A 292 -6.82 -13.18 21.82
C SER A 292 -8.21 -13.41 21.22
N ASP A 293 -9.03 -12.37 21.04
CA ASP A 293 -10.44 -12.54 20.62
C ASP A 293 -10.58 -12.78 19.11
N MET A 294 -9.55 -12.56 18.33
CA MET A 294 -9.62 -12.52 16.88
C MET A 294 -8.68 -13.48 16.16
N SER A 295 -7.71 -14.04 16.84
CA SER A 295 -6.83 -15.07 16.31
C SER A 295 -6.94 -16.34 17.16
N TYR A 296 -6.11 -17.32 16.87
CA TYR A 296 -5.90 -18.39 17.82
C TYR A 296 -5.39 -17.78 19.13
N THR A 297 -5.92 -18.25 20.19
CA THR A 297 -5.77 -17.67 21.51
C THR A 297 -4.90 -18.54 22.39
N GLU A 298 -4.49 -18.02 23.53
CA GLU A 298 -3.86 -18.81 24.59
C GLU A 298 -4.75 -19.98 25.04
N ASP A 299 -6.05 -19.95 24.75
CA ASP A 299 -6.98 -21.06 24.97
C ASP A 299 -6.78 -22.21 23.98
N MET A 300 -6.24 -21.94 22.78
CA MET A 300 -5.99 -22.94 21.75
C MET A 300 -4.54 -23.48 21.82
N PHE A 301 -3.58 -22.63 22.20
CA PHE A 301 -2.16 -22.95 22.17
C PHE A 301 -1.45 -22.50 23.45
N SER A 302 -0.48 -23.28 23.91
CA SER A 302 0.25 -23.02 25.14
C SER A 302 1.35 -21.97 24.96
N ARG A 303 1.36 -20.96 25.83
CA ARG A 303 2.49 -20.03 25.97
C ARG A 303 3.78 -20.70 26.44
N GLU A 304 3.71 -21.86 27.04
CA GLU A 304 4.91 -22.65 27.40
C GLU A 304 5.54 -23.26 26.15
N GLU A 305 4.72 -23.64 25.16
CA GLU A 305 5.18 -24.20 23.90
C GLU A 305 5.63 -23.11 22.92
N TYR A 306 4.94 -21.96 22.89
CA TYR A 306 5.20 -20.81 22.02
C TYR A 306 5.50 -19.54 22.84
N PRO A 307 6.66 -19.49 23.53
CA PRO A 307 6.93 -18.46 24.54
C PRO A 307 7.32 -17.10 24.00
N PHE A 308 7.71 -17.01 22.72
CA PHE A 308 8.28 -15.79 22.16
C PHE A 308 7.22 -14.88 21.53
N LEU A 309 7.47 -13.57 21.65
CA LEU A 309 6.72 -12.53 20.95
C LEU A 309 7.55 -12.05 19.76
N ASN A 310 6.90 -11.88 18.61
CA ASN A 310 7.50 -11.21 17.46
C ASN A 310 7.44 -9.70 17.63
N SER A 311 8.53 -9.02 17.27
CA SER A 311 8.63 -7.59 17.09
C SER A 311 9.20 -7.30 15.72
N GLU A 312 8.67 -6.31 15.04
CA GLU A 312 9.15 -5.90 13.73
C GLU A 312 9.71 -4.50 13.77
N HIS A 313 10.68 -4.24 12.91
CA HIS A 313 11.16 -2.89 12.68
C HIS A 313 11.45 -2.62 11.20
N LYS A 314 11.49 -1.36 10.82
CA LYS A 314 11.81 -0.96 9.45
C LYS A 314 13.27 -1.29 9.14
N PRO A 315 13.57 -1.74 7.91
CA PRO A 315 14.95 -1.89 7.47
C PRO A 315 15.64 -0.52 7.50
N ARG A 316 16.90 -0.50 7.93
CA ARG A 316 17.64 0.75 8.16
C ARG A 316 17.99 1.49 6.88
N PHE A 317 18.22 0.76 5.79
CA PHE A 317 18.88 1.30 4.60
C PHE A 317 17.95 1.42 3.39
N ARG A 318 16.68 1.03 3.52
CA ARG A 318 15.70 1.11 2.42
C ARG A 318 14.29 1.31 2.93
N THR A 319 13.39 1.68 2.02
CA THR A 319 11.98 1.86 2.35
C THR A 319 11.27 0.52 2.26
N VAL A 320 11.05 -0.11 3.40
CA VAL A 320 10.29 -1.37 3.53
C VAL A 320 10.75 -2.43 2.52
N SER A 321 9.84 -2.96 1.71
CA SER A 321 10.12 -3.94 0.65
C SER A 321 10.60 -3.32 -0.67
N MET A 322 10.45 -2.01 -0.82
CA MET A 322 10.90 -1.33 -2.03
C MET A 322 12.41 -1.43 -2.22
N LEU A 323 12.83 -1.55 -3.47
CA LEU A 323 14.24 -1.63 -3.86
C LEU A 323 14.98 -2.88 -3.33
N SER A 324 14.26 -3.93 -2.93
CA SER A 324 14.89 -5.21 -2.52
C SER A 324 15.66 -5.88 -3.65
N ASN A 325 15.29 -5.61 -4.89
CA ASN A 325 15.97 -6.05 -6.11
C ASN A 325 17.12 -5.13 -6.55
N SER A 326 17.29 -3.95 -5.93
CA SER A 326 18.36 -3.02 -6.30
C SER A 326 19.74 -3.57 -5.92
N PRO A 327 20.68 -3.72 -6.85
CA PRO A 327 22.04 -4.18 -6.56
C PRO A 327 22.78 -3.27 -5.55
N ILE A 328 22.52 -1.97 -5.59
CA ILE A 328 23.14 -1.00 -4.68
C ILE A 328 22.65 -1.24 -3.26
N MET A 329 21.34 -1.34 -3.05
CA MET A 329 20.77 -1.54 -1.73
C MET A 329 21.15 -2.92 -1.16
N ARG A 330 21.22 -3.93 -1.99
CA ARG A 330 21.69 -5.28 -1.61
C ARG A 330 23.18 -5.30 -1.28
N GLY A 331 23.99 -4.50 -1.95
CA GLY A 331 25.41 -4.32 -1.59
C GLY A 331 25.63 -3.68 -0.20
N ILE A 332 24.62 -2.98 0.33
CA ILE A 332 24.64 -2.41 1.69
C ILE A 332 24.14 -3.43 2.72
N CYS A 333 23.00 -4.07 2.41
CA CYS A 333 22.37 -5.06 3.28
C CYS A 333 21.51 -6.00 2.42
N ASP A 334 21.98 -7.21 2.18
CA ASP A 334 21.36 -8.20 1.31
C ASP A 334 20.29 -9.06 2.00
N HIS A 335 20.36 -9.21 3.32
CA HIS A 335 19.40 -9.97 4.11
C HIS A 335 19.15 -9.33 5.48
N ASN A 336 18.12 -9.78 6.16
CA ASN A 336 17.80 -9.47 7.54
C ASN A 336 18.11 -10.68 8.44
N TYR A 337 17.97 -10.44 9.73
CA TYR A 337 18.28 -11.42 10.77
C TYR A 337 17.08 -11.66 11.66
N ILE A 338 17.09 -12.80 12.37
CA ILE A 338 16.24 -13.06 13.52
C ILE A 338 17.02 -12.57 14.75
N GLU A 339 16.68 -11.36 15.20
CA GLU A 339 17.35 -10.69 16.31
C GLU A 339 16.80 -11.20 17.64
N MET A 340 17.60 -11.83 18.46
CA MET A 340 17.15 -12.43 19.70
C MET A 340 18.01 -12.05 20.91
N ASN A 341 17.39 -12.12 22.08
CA ASN A 341 18.06 -11.86 23.35
C ASN A 341 19.16 -12.91 23.60
N ARG A 342 20.29 -12.46 24.17
CA ARG A 342 21.43 -13.34 24.46
C ARG A 342 21.13 -14.44 25.49
N GLU A 343 20.24 -14.20 26.44
CA GLU A 343 19.87 -15.20 27.46
C GLU A 343 18.96 -16.25 26.84
N ASP A 344 17.96 -15.84 26.05
CA ASP A 344 17.11 -16.74 25.29
C ASP A 344 17.93 -17.61 24.32
N ALA A 345 18.87 -17.00 23.60
CA ALA A 345 19.76 -17.70 22.69
C ALA A 345 20.61 -18.75 23.45
N ALA A 346 21.16 -18.40 24.62
CA ALA A 346 21.93 -19.34 25.45
C ALA A 346 21.08 -20.48 25.99
N GLU A 347 19.84 -20.20 26.42
CA GLU A 347 18.89 -21.23 26.90
C GLU A 347 18.50 -22.20 25.76
N LEU A 348 18.42 -21.74 24.53
CA LEU A 348 18.11 -22.53 23.34
C LEU A 348 19.37 -23.18 22.69
N GLY A 349 20.57 -22.89 23.20
CA GLY A 349 21.82 -23.34 22.60
C GLY A 349 22.16 -22.74 21.25
N ILE A 350 21.59 -21.55 20.95
CA ILE A 350 21.77 -20.80 19.72
C ILE A 350 22.94 -19.81 19.90
N LYS A 351 23.78 -19.71 18.90
CA LYS A 351 24.87 -18.73 18.82
C LYS A 351 24.59 -17.70 17.71
N ASP A 352 25.25 -16.59 17.80
CA ASP A 352 25.27 -15.58 16.74
C ASP A 352 25.72 -16.22 15.42
N GLY A 353 24.97 -16.01 14.34
CA GLY A 353 25.19 -16.60 13.03
C GLY A 353 24.61 -18.02 12.83
N ASP A 354 24.02 -18.64 13.84
CA ASP A 354 23.36 -19.94 13.66
C ASP A 354 22.07 -19.79 12.82
N ARG A 355 21.75 -20.84 12.03
CA ARG A 355 20.43 -20.94 11.39
C ARG A 355 19.38 -21.32 12.42
N VAL A 356 18.27 -20.61 12.41
CA VAL A 356 17.16 -20.82 13.35
C VAL A 356 15.82 -20.78 12.64
N ARG A 357 14.84 -21.44 13.22
CA ARG A 357 13.44 -21.45 12.76
C ARG A 357 12.57 -20.75 13.76
N CYS A 358 11.74 -19.87 13.27
CA CYS A 358 10.61 -19.30 13.98
C CYS A 358 9.34 -19.99 13.50
N ILE A 359 8.58 -20.57 14.41
CA ILE A 359 7.42 -21.41 14.11
C ILE A 359 6.20 -20.84 14.78
N THR A 360 5.11 -20.66 14.00
CA THR A 360 3.80 -20.28 14.53
C THR A 360 3.03 -21.49 15.03
N PRO A 361 2.03 -21.31 15.90
CA PRO A 361 1.12 -22.39 16.28
C PRO A 361 0.35 -23.00 15.10
N MET A 362 0.18 -22.27 14.01
CA MET A 362 -0.45 -22.76 12.77
C MET A 362 0.48 -23.59 11.89
N GLY A 363 1.76 -23.73 12.31
CA GLY A 363 2.74 -24.53 11.60
C GLY A 363 3.56 -23.80 10.53
N ASP A 364 3.38 -22.49 10.38
CA ASP A 364 4.22 -21.69 9.49
C ASP A 364 5.65 -21.62 10.04
N VAL A 365 6.62 -21.74 9.15
CA VAL A 365 8.03 -21.71 9.48
C VAL A 365 8.73 -20.60 8.70
N SER A 366 9.42 -19.74 9.42
CA SER A 366 10.40 -18.81 8.86
C SER A 366 11.79 -19.17 9.34
N GLU A 367 12.71 -19.35 8.40
CA GLU A 367 14.08 -19.76 8.71
C GLU A 367 15.08 -18.67 8.32
N GLY A 368 16.00 -18.35 9.22
CA GLY A 368 16.98 -17.31 9.00
C GLY A 368 18.20 -17.43 9.89
N GLU A 369 19.10 -16.47 9.79
CA GLU A 369 20.28 -16.35 10.60
C GLU A 369 19.98 -15.61 11.90
N ALA A 370 20.44 -16.15 13.03
CA ALA A 370 20.30 -15.53 14.33
C ALA A 370 21.30 -14.37 14.51
N MET A 371 20.81 -13.23 14.99
CA MET A 371 21.64 -12.14 15.48
C MET A 371 21.41 -11.99 16.99
N VAL A 372 22.41 -12.38 17.78
CA VAL A 372 22.29 -12.38 19.23
C VAL A 372 22.64 -11.02 19.80
N ARG A 373 21.68 -10.37 20.46
CA ARG A 373 21.81 -8.99 20.95
C ARG A 373 21.50 -8.85 22.43
N ALA A 374 22.31 -8.05 23.12
CA ALA A 374 22.05 -7.68 24.52
C ALA A 374 20.87 -6.71 24.68
N GLY A 375 20.58 -5.92 23.65
CA GLY A 375 19.50 -4.91 23.67
C GLY A 375 18.12 -5.43 23.31
N GLN A 376 18.00 -6.69 22.86
CA GLN A 376 16.72 -7.33 22.61
C GLN A 376 16.07 -7.75 23.93
N ALA A 377 14.76 -7.54 24.06
CA ALA A 377 14.03 -7.95 25.26
C ALA A 377 13.98 -9.49 25.38
N LYS A 378 14.11 -10.01 26.61
CA LYS A 378 13.94 -11.43 26.88
C LYS A 378 12.51 -11.88 26.58
N GLY A 379 12.34 -13.05 25.96
CA GLY A 379 11.05 -13.58 25.54
C GLY A 379 10.50 -12.92 24.29
N ALA A 380 11.30 -12.10 23.60
CA ALA A 380 10.92 -11.50 22.33
C ALA A 380 12.07 -11.56 21.32
N PHE A 381 11.72 -11.63 20.05
CA PHE A 381 12.66 -11.51 18.95
C PHE A 381 12.21 -10.41 17.97
N ALA A 382 13.10 -9.92 17.13
CA ALA A 382 12.79 -8.90 16.16
C ALA A 382 13.29 -9.29 14.77
N ILE A 383 12.58 -8.83 13.75
CA ILE A 383 12.95 -9.01 12.34
C ILE A 383 12.72 -7.69 11.62
N ALA A 384 13.69 -7.26 10.81
CA ALA A 384 13.47 -6.15 9.89
C ALA A 384 12.60 -6.63 8.73
N PHE A 385 11.44 -6.00 8.50
CA PHE A 385 10.53 -6.45 7.45
C PHE A 385 10.96 -6.05 6.03
N GLY A 386 10.31 -6.67 5.00
CA GLY A 386 10.52 -6.36 3.59
C GLY A 386 11.69 -7.09 2.93
N TYR A 387 12.02 -8.28 3.38
CA TYR A 387 12.98 -9.22 2.81
C TYR A 387 12.29 -10.51 2.33
N GLU A 388 13.06 -11.42 1.77
CA GLU A 388 12.61 -12.73 1.26
C GLU A 388 11.46 -12.61 0.25
N HIS A 389 11.68 -11.81 -0.81
CA HIS A 389 10.78 -11.82 -1.94
C HIS A 389 10.94 -13.13 -2.71
N ILE A 390 9.83 -13.82 -2.93
CA ILE A 390 9.80 -15.08 -3.70
C ILE A 390 9.74 -14.83 -5.21
N ASN A 391 9.35 -13.64 -5.61
CA ASN A 391 9.44 -13.13 -6.97
C ASN A 391 10.15 -11.77 -6.96
N TYR A 392 9.66 -10.77 -7.63
CA TYR A 392 10.28 -9.44 -7.71
C TYR A 392 11.67 -9.48 -8.36
N GLY A 393 11.84 -10.41 -9.34
CA GLY A 393 13.10 -10.70 -9.98
C GLY A 393 13.96 -11.76 -9.30
N ALA A 394 13.46 -12.46 -8.27
CA ALA A 394 14.16 -13.56 -7.61
C ALA A 394 14.08 -14.88 -8.39
N GLN A 395 13.03 -15.09 -9.16
CA GLN A 395 12.76 -16.30 -9.93
C GLN A 395 12.71 -15.99 -11.41
N ASP A 396 12.93 -17.02 -12.23
CA ASP A 396 12.66 -16.96 -13.65
C ASP A 396 11.17 -16.70 -13.89
N ILE A 397 10.86 -15.81 -14.83
CA ILE A 397 9.48 -15.56 -15.24
C ILE A 397 9.37 -15.60 -16.75
N GLU A 398 8.33 -16.22 -17.26
CA GLU A 398 8.00 -16.25 -18.68
C GLU A 398 6.74 -15.43 -18.94
N ILE A 399 6.85 -14.44 -19.83
CA ILE A 399 5.72 -13.59 -20.24
C ILE A 399 5.71 -13.60 -21.76
N ASP A 400 4.58 -13.96 -22.37
CA ASP A 400 4.39 -14.06 -23.83
C ASP A 400 5.47 -14.92 -24.53
N GLY A 401 5.87 -16.02 -23.89
CA GLY A 401 6.90 -16.93 -24.41
C GLY A 401 8.34 -16.41 -24.28
N LYS A 402 8.54 -15.27 -23.62
CA LYS A 402 9.87 -14.71 -23.36
C LYS A 402 10.28 -14.96 -21.92
N LEU A 403 11.33 -15.76 -21.74
CA LEU A 403 11.93 -16.01 -20.43
C LEU A 403 12.80 -14.84 -19.99
N THR A 404 12.53 -14.33 -18.79
CA THR A 404 13.41 -13.40 -18.06
C THR A 404 14.03 -14.14 -16.88
N PRO A 405 15.36 -14.31 -16.84
CA PRO A 405 16.02 -15.05 -15.78
C PRO A 405 15.96 -14.26 -14.45
N GLY A 406 15.68 -14.97 -13.36
CA GLY A 406 15.70 -14.43 -12.01
C GLY A 406 17.09 -14.44 -11.37
N ASN A 407 17.18 -13.72 -10.26
CA ASN A 407 18.34 -13.74 -9.38
C ASN A 407 17.93 -14.23 -7.98
N PRO A 408 18.14 -15.51 -7.66
CA PRO A 408 17.70 -16.08 -6.36
C PRO A 408 18.25 -15.34 -5.13
N ALA A 409 19.35 -14.61 -5.28
CA ALA A 409 19.89 -13.82 -4.19
C ALA A 409 18.97 -12.66 -3.75
N ILE A 410 17.98 -12.30 -4.56
CA ILE A 410 16.94 -11.31 -4.18
C ILE A 410 16.01 -11.87 -3.10
N ALA A 411 15.83 -13.18 -3.06
CA ALA A 411 15.02 -13.86 -2.04
C ALA A 411 15.73 -14.03 -0.69
N ALA A 412 16.92 -13.48 -0.50
CA ALA A 412 17.65 -13.64 0.76
C ALA A 412 16.93 -12.98 1.95
N GLY A 413 17.08 -13.61 3.13
CA GLY A 413 16.52 -13.12 4.39
C GLY A 413 15.29 -13.88 4.87
N VAL A 414 14.58 -13.29 5.78
CA VAL A 414 13.37 -13.82 6.42
C VAL A 414 12.18 -12.93 6.11
N ARG A 415 11.10 -13.50 5.62
CA ARG A 415 9.86 -12.81 5.36
C ARG A 415 8.99 -12.79 6.61
N THR A 416 8.65 -11.62 7.09
CA THR A 416 7.80 -11.46 8.28
C THR A 416 6.32 -11.72 7.98
N HIS A 417 5.86 -11.46 6.77
CA HIS A 417 4.45 -11.67 6.39
C HIS A 417 4.04 -13.14 6.30
N GLN A 418 4.97 -14.07 6.16
CA GLN A 418 4.67 -15.49 6.35
C GLN A 418 4.15 -15.81 7.75
N MET A 419 4.44 -14.91 8.66
CA MET A 419 4.24 -15.04 10.08
C MET A 419 2.92 -14.43 10.57
N LEU A 420 2.11 -13.87 9.67
CA LEU A 420 0.77 -13.42 10.02
C LEU A 420 -0.14 -14.63 10.20
N ASP A 421 -0.93 -14.58 11.25
CA ASP A 421 -1.86 -15.66 11.53
C ASP A 421 -3.11 -15.56 10.66
N PRO A 422 -3.56 -16.66 10.07
CA PRO A 422 -4.85 -16.71 9.45
C PRO A 422 -5.94 -16.62 10.53
N LEU A 423 -7.03 -15.97 10.19
CA LEU A 423 -8.23 -15.93 11.00
C LEU A 423 -9.35 -16.63 10.26
N VAL A 424 -9.99 -17.57 10.92
CA VAL A 424 -11.24 -18.17 10.43
C VAL A 424 -12.38 -17.52 11.19
N SER A 425 -13.25 -16.83 10.47
CA SER A 425 -14.42 -16.21 11.06
C SER A 425 -15.43 -17.24 11.59
N LYS A 426 -16.36 -16.81 12.43
CA LYS A 426 -17.46 -17.67 12.92
C LYS A 426 -18.30 -18.29 11.79
N ASP A 427 -18.32 -17.64 10.64
CA ASP A 427 -19.01 -18.13 9.43
C ASP A 427 -18.14 -19.05 8.55
N GLY A 428 -16.93 -19.39 8.98
CA GLY A 428 -15.99 -20.23 8.24
C GLY A 428 -15.28 -19.53 7.09
N VAL A 429 -15.35 -18.19 7.01
CA VAL A 429 -14.70 -17.40 5.98
C VAL A 429 -13.24 -17.13 6.39
N LEU A 430 -12.31 -17.45 5.51
CA LEU A 430 -10.90 -17.14 5.72
C LEU A 430 -10.66 -15.63 5.73
N SER A 431 -9.85 -15.18 6.64
CA SER A 431 -9.44 -13.79 6.80
C SER A 431 -8.06 -13.74 7.41
N ILE A 432 -7.45 -12.57 7.44
CA ILE A 432 -6.18 -12.37 8.16
C ILE A 432 -6.47 -11.79 9.54
N TYR A 433 -5.56 -12.08 10.48
CA TYR A 433 -5.61 -11.47 11.80
C TYR A 433 -5.46 -9.95 11.70
N SER A 434 -6.40 -9.25 12.27
CA SER A 434 -6.42 -7.78 12.32
C SER A 434 -6.93 -7.32 13.68
N GLU A 435 -6.49 -6.15 14.13
CA GLU A 435 -7.01 -5.60 15.36
C GLU A 435 -8.50 -5.19 15.20
N ASN A 436 -9.21 -5.15 16.31
CA ASN A 436 -10.67 -5.16 16.36
C ASN A 436 -11.35 -3.90 15.86
N GLU A 437 -10.66 -2.77 15.80
CA GLU A 437 -11.30 -1.47 15.59
C GLU A 437 -10.97 -0.82 14.26
N ALA A 438 -9.73 -0.93 13.81
CA ALA A 438 -9.24 -0.26 12.61
C ALA A 438 -8.76 -1.20 11.50
N ALA A 439 -8.90 -2.50 11.68
CA ALA A 439 -8.47 -3.51 10.72
C ALA A 439 -6.96 -3.53 10.42
N SER A 440 -6.15 -3.00 11.32
CA SER A 440 -4.70 -3.07 11.15
C SER A 440 -4.23 -4.51 11.24
N PRO A 441 -3.45 -5.01 10.27
CA PRO A 441 -2.90 -6.37 10.35
C PRO A 441 -2.04 -6.54 11.60
N GLY A 442 -2.25 -7.63 12.33
CA GLY A 442 -1.47 -7.96 13.52
C GLY A 442 -0.10 -8.49 13.16
N ARG A 443 0.84 -7.60 12.84
CA ARG A 443 2.21 -7.97 12.44
C ARG A 443 3.17 -8.21 13.58
N VAL A 444 2.82 -7.81 14.78
CA VAL A 444 3.68 -7.90 15.96
C VAL A 444 2.98 -8.63 17.10
N GLY A 445 3.74 -9.25 17.96
CA GLY A 445 3.21 -10.04 19.06
C GLY A 445 3.09 -11.52 18.69
N GLY A 446 1.90 -12.07 18.81
CA GLY A 446 1.64 -13.47 18.50
C GLY A 446 2.26 -14.43 19.51
N MET A 447 2.31 -15.70 19.13
CA MET A 447 2.88 -16.81 19.90
C MET A 447 3.86 -17.56 19.00
N TRP A 448 5.10 -17.71 19.43
CA TRP A 448 6.18 -18.21 18.60
C TRP A 448 7.05 -19.19 19.36
N LYS A 449 7.50 -20.20 18.64
CA LYS A 449 8.59 -21.09 19.04
C LYS A 449 9.82 -20.76 18.22
N ILE A 450 10.99 -20.76 18.84
CA ILE A 450 12.27 -20.64 18.15
C ILE A 450 13.08 -21.87 18.44
N GLU A 451 13.65 -22.45 17.40
CA GLU A 451 14.54 -23.60 17.54
C GLU A 451 15.72 -23.46 16.57
N LYS A 452 16.80 -24.19 16.89
CA LYS A 452 17.94 -24.28 15.98
C LYS A 452 17.57 -25.13 14.77
N ALA A 453 17.88 -24.63 13.55
CA ALA A 453 17.58 -25.31 12.28
C ALA A 453 18.53 -26.49 12.04
#